data_6c42cd52167b2dafcd3a9a0139b97f8d
#
_entry.id   6c42cd52167b2dafcd3a9a0139b97f8d
#
_cell.length_a   1.000
_cell.length_b   1.000
_cell.length_c   1.000
_cell.angle_alpha   90.00
_cell.angle_beta   90.00
_cell.angle_gamma   90.00
#
_symmetry.space_group_name_H-M   'P 1'
#
loop_
_entity.id
_entity.type
_entity.pdbx_description
1 polymer ?
#
loop_
_entity_poly.entity_id
_entity_poly.type
_entity_poly.pdbx_seq_one_letter_code
_entity_poly.pdbx_strand_id
1 'polypeptide(L)'
;MKLSLTQKALVSSFKGLNRVVAWHRLPKWVGIINLLSFRYELRAKNLHDTYPAPEHQGDLKTCPFHDPKFHTIRNSDGKFNDPHQPLMGCTGMRFGRNMPREFTAHPDPETLMTPNPRLISEKLMKRTEFKPATIVNLLAAPWIQFMVHDWFGHFESEEKMDVPLPKGDTWSEPKMEIFKSLPDTPLNEVDRKFPTYRNKNTHWWDGSQIYGSTEEKTNALRGLAEDGKLFVEEGSADHFLPRDFRGIPVSGFTDNWWTGLELLHTIFALEHNAICDELRKHFKDWTSDQIFDTARLINCALMAKIHTVEWTTAILPHPALQIAMNANWWGLMGEKLHKMWGRIGKGEVISGIPGSEVEHHDAPFSLTEEFVSVYRLHTLLPDSIAFYDVQTGAHKGTLEMTDVVFEHARKPMENGLTYADLFYSFGIAYPGAITIHNFPNFLRDLTTPDGKHLDMATVDILRDRERGVPRYNQFRRLIHMKPADTFEELTGGKKELAKEIEEIYGGDIEKVDLQVGMLSEPLPKGFGFSDTAFRIFILMASRRLKSDRFLSADFKPEIYTLPGMNWVQNTTMIDILIRHYPDLKAPLKGVRNAFHPWENVSEK
;
A
#
# COMPACT_ATOMS: atom_id res chain seq x y z
N MET A 1 7.69 -15.22 17.44
CA MET A 1 8.38 -16.38 16.80
C MET A 1 9.67 -16.72 17.54
N LYS A 2 9.93 -18.00 17.88
CA LYS A 2 11.22 -18.41 18.48
C LYS A 2 12.23 -18.68 17.35
N LEU A 3 13.34 -17.95 17.35
CA LEU A 3 14.41 -18.15 16.40
C LEU A 3 15.20 -19.43 16.69
N SER A 4 15.58 -20.17 15.66
CA SER A 4 16.54 -21.28 15.76
C SER A 4 17.94 -20.79 16.18
N LEU A 5 18.83 -21.67 16.60
CA LEU A 5 20.19 -21.31 16.98
C LEU A 5 20.96 -20.64 15.82
N THR A 6 20.78 -21.16 14.62
CA THR A 6 21.40 -20.60 13.40
C THR A 6 20.87 -19.20 13.08
N GLN A 7 19.56 -18.98 13.18
CA GLN A 7 18.93 -17.67 12.99
C GLN A 7 19.39 -16.67 14.07
N LYS A 8 19.50 -17.08 15.34
CA LYS A 8 20.03 -16.23 16.42
C LYS A 8 21.48 -15.83 16.16
N ALA A 9 22.33 -16.76 15.75
CA ALA A 9 23.72 -16.47 15.40
C ALA A 9 23.80 -15.49 14.23
N LEU A 10 23.01 -15.69 13.19
CA LEU A 10 22.92 -14.78 12.03
C LEU A 10 22.51 -13.37 12.45
N VAL A 11 21.44 -13.23 13.21
CA VAL A 11 20.94 -11.94 13.71
C VAL A 11 22.00 -11.24 14.57
N SER A 12 22.65 -11.96 15.47
CA SER A 12 23.69 -11.39 16.33
C SER A 12 24.91 -10.89 15.54
N SER A 13 25.37 -11.66 14.54
CA SER A 13 26.50 -11.29 13.70
C SER A 13 26.22 -10.03 12.88
N PHE A 14 25.05 -9.96 12.25
CA PHE A 14 24.67 -8.78 11.46
C PHE A 14 24.33 -7.57 12.32
N LYS A 15 23.80 -7.75 13.53
CA LYS A 15 23.63 -6.65 14.48
C LYS A 15 24.96 -5.99 14.84
N GLY A 16 26.02 -6.78 15.03
CA GLY A 16 27.38 -6.25 15.21
C GLY A 16 27.88 -5.49 13.97
N LEU A 17 27.75 -6.09 12.79
CA LEU A 17 28.18 -5.49 11.52
C LEU A 17 27.47 -4.17 11.22
N ASN A 18 26.16 -4.11 11.42
CA ASN A 18 25.34 -2.92 11.13
C ASN A 18 25.61 -1.73 12.06
N ARG A 19 26.34 -1.92 13.17
CA ARG A 19 26.83 -0.82 14.00
C ARG A 19 28.00 -0.07 13.37
N VAL A 20 28.72 -0.73 12.46
CA VAL A 20 29.93 -0.19 11.81
C VAL A 20 29.64 0.20 10.36
N VAL A 21 28.90 -0.64 9.64
CA VAL A 21 28.59 -0.43 8.22
C VAL A 21 27.09 -0.54 8.01
N ALA A 22 26.47 0.51 7.44
CA ALA A 22 25.06 0.48 7.07
C ALA A 22 24.80 -0.64 6.04
N TRP A 23 23.73 -1.39 6.22
CA TRP A 23 23.38 -2.59 5.44
C TRP A 23 23.40 -2.37 3.92
N HIS A 24 22.93 -1.19 3.45
CA HIS A 24 22.86 -0.84 2.04
C HIS A 24 24.22 -0.51 1.40
N ARG A 25 25.30 -0.45 2.19
CA ARG A 25 26.69 -0.28 1.71
C ARG A 25 27.44 -1.60 1.63
N LEU A 26 26.82 -2.70 2.07
CA LEU A 26 27.43 -4.02 2.05
C LEU A 26 27.49 -4.58 0.61
N PRO A 27 28.45 -5.47 0.29
CA PRO A 27 28.45 -6.21 -0.95
C PRO A 27 27.10 -6.93 -1.16
N LYS A 28 26.61 -7.00 -2.40
CA LYS A 28 25.28 -7.46 -2.77
C LYS A 28 24.82 -8.74 -2.03
N TRP A 29 25.63 -9.78 -2.03
CA TRP A 29 25.27 -11.05 -1.39
C TRP A 29 25.23 -10.98 0.13
N VAL A 30 26.16 -10.23 0.72
CA VAL A 30 26.17 -9.96 2.17
C VAL A 30 24.93 -9.14 2.54
N GLY A 31 24.56 -8.16 1.72
CA GLY A 31 23.33 -7.38 1.87
C GLY A 31 22.06 -8.24 1.85
N ILE A 32 21.97 -9.21 0.94
CA ILE A 32 20.81 -10.14 0.88
C ILE A 32 20.69 -10.95 2.17
N ILE A 33 21.80 -11.49 2.68
CA ILE A 33 21.80 -12.25 3.93
C ILE A 33 21.45 -11.34 5.12
N ASN A 34 21.90 -10.09 5.09
CA ASN A 34 21.55 -9.10 6.11
C ASN A 34 20.04 -8.74 6.08
N LEU A 35 19.45 -8.57 4.90
CA LEU A 35 18.00 -8.37 4.76
C LEU A 35 17.20 -9.55 5.34
N LEU A 36 17.68 -10.78 5.14
CA LEU A 36 17.09 -11.96 5.74
C LEU A 36 17.25 -11.94 7.29
N SER A 37 18.39 -11.48 7.79
CA SER A 37 18.61 -11.29 9.22
C SER A 37 17.64 -10.28 9.83
N PHE A 38 17.40 -9.14 9.18
CA PHE A 38 16.40 -8.16 9.62
C PHE A 38 15.01 -8.76 9.66
N ARG A 39 14.62 -9.50 8.61
CA ARG A 39 13.32 -10.16 8.56
C ARG A 39 13.11 -11.13 9.73
N TYR A 40 14.12 -11.93 10.08
CA TYR A 40 14.06 -12.83 11.23
C TYR A 40 13.95 -12.07 12.56
N GLU A 41 14.76 -11.04 12.76
CA GLU A 41 14.73 -10.24 13.99
C GLU A 41 13.37 -9.55 14.17
N LEU A 42 12.87 -8.88 13.13
CA LEU A 42 11.61 -8.16 13.17
C LEU A 42 10.41 -9.10 13.34
N ARG A 43 10.37 -10.25 12.65
CA ARG A 43 9.33 -11.27 12.84
C ARG A 43 9.31 -11.83 14.27
N ALA A 44 10.48 -11.94 14.92
CA ALA A 44 10.57 -12.45 16.28
C ALA A 44 10.18 -11.44 17.35
N LYS A 45 10.31 -10.12 17.10
CA LYS A 45 10.23 -9.09 18.12
C LYS A 45 9.15 -8.01 17.87
N ASN A 46 8.69 -7.85 16.62
CA ASN A 46 7.86 -6.74 16.19
C ASN A 46 6.50 -7.17 15.63
N LEU A 47 5.95 -8.24 16.15
CA LEU A 47 4.60 -8.68 15.88
C LEU A 47 3.84 -8.79 17.20
N HIS A 48 2.96 -7.84 17.47
CA HIS A 48 2.18 -7.75 18.69
C HIS A 48 0.71 -7.83 18.36
N ASP A 49 0.05 -8.80 18.95
CA ASP A 49 -1.35 -9.10 18.73
C ASP A 49 -2.26 -8.13 19.48
N THR A 50 -3.29 -7.68 18.81
CA THR A 50 -4.43 -6.98 19.40
C THR A 50 -5.74 -7.72 19.14
N TYR A 51 -5.64 -8.93 18.60
CA TYR A 51 -6.79 -9.74 18.23
C TYR A 51 -7.65 -10.04 19.46
N PRO A 52 -8.99 -9.98 19.35
CA PRO A 52 -9.86 -10.29 20.46
C PRO A 52 -9.68 -11.73 20.96
N ALA A 53 -9.90 -11.94 22.23
CA ALA A 53 -9.95 -13.26 22.81
C ALA A 53 -10.94 -14.18 22.06
N PRO A 54 -10.77 -15.50 22.12
CA PRO A 54 -11.61 -16.46 21.39
C PRO A 54 -13.12 -16.28 21.57
N GLU A 55 -13.57 -15.82 22.74
CA GLU A 55 -14.98 -15.51 23.02
C GLU A 55 -15.57 -14.38 22.17
N HIS A 56 -14.71 -13.54 21.57
CA HIS A 56 -15.11 -12.44 20.69
C HIS A 56 -14.96 -12.76 19.19
N GLN A 57 -14.51 -13.96 18.87
CA GLN A 57 -14.38 -14.40 17.49
C GLN A 57 -15.72 -14.78 16.83
N GLY A 58 -16.84 -14.41 17.48
CA GLY A 58 -18.18 -14.71 17.02
C GLY A 58 -18.57 -16.17 17.29
N ASP A 59 -19.73 -16.54 16.81
CA ASP A 59 -20.27 -17.88 17.00
C ASP A 59 -19.65 -18.86 15.99
N LEU A 60 -18.40 -19.27 16.26
CA LEU A 60 -17.66 -20.23 15.42
C LEU A 60 -18.39 -21.57 15.26
N LYS A 61 -19.38 -21.86 16.16
CA LYS A 61 -20.22 -23.07 16.06
C LYS A 61 -21.15 -23.06 14.85
N THR A 62 -21.46 -21.86 14.34
CA THR A 62 -22.27 -21.67 13.13
C THR A 62 -21.42 -21.41 11.89
N CYS A 63 -20.07 -21.51 12.01
CA CYS A 63 -19.17 -21.31 10.91
C CYS A 63 -19.43 -22.33 9.79
N PRO A 64 -19.77 -21.91 8.57
CA PRO A 64 -20.04 -22.80 7.44
C PRO A 64 -18.75 -23.38 6.82
N PHE A 65 -17.64 -23.45 7.57
CA PHE A 65 -16.36 -23.98 7.08
C PHE A 65 -16.47 -25.41 6.53
N HIS A 66 -17.54 -26.13 6.88
CA HIS A 66 -17.87 -27.41 6.27
C HIS A 66 -18.42 -27.29 4.84
N ASP A 67 -18.79 -26.08 4.38
CA ASP A 67 -19.16 -25.87 2.99
C ASP A 67 -17.91 -25.89 2.11
N PRO A 68 -17.80 -26.85 1.17
CA PRO A 68 -16.62 -27.00 0.31
C PRO A 68 -16.25 -25.73 -0.47
N LYS A 69 -17.20 -24.84 -0.74
CA LYS A 69 -16.93 -23.58 -1.47
C LYS A 69 -15.88 -22.72 -0.78
N PHE A 70 -15.89 -22.63 0.57
CA PHE A 70 -14.90 -21.82 1.31
C PHE A 70 -13.48 -22.39 1.29
N HIS A 71 -13.30 -23.62 0.80
CA HIS A 71 -11.97 -24.20 0.60
C HIS A 71 -11.27 -23.66 -0.66
N THR A 72 -12.03 -23.16 -1.61
CA THR A 72 -11.53 -22.81 -2.96
C THR A 72 -11.71 -21.35 -3.33
N ILE A 73 -12.49 -20.57 -2.58
CA ILE A 73 -12.81 -19.19 -2.89
C ILE A 73 -12.41 -18.22 -1.76
N ARG A 74 -12.24 -16.95 -2.12
CA ARG A 74 -12.17 -15.85 -1.16
C ARG A 74 -13.57 -15.40 -0.78
N ASN A 75 -13.82 -15.27 0.53
CA ASN A 75 -15.04 -14.63 1.01
C ASN A 75 -14.93 -13.10 0.84
N SER A 76 -16.00 -12.41 0.51
CA SER A 76 -16.00 -10.95 0.29
C SER A 76 -15.56 -10.17 1.53
N ASP A 77 -15.91 -10.63 2.73
CA ASP A 77 -15.56 -10.00 3.99
C ASP A 77 -14.24 -10.52 4.61
N GLY A 78 -13.49 -11.35 3.88
CA GLY A 78 -12.18 -11.88 4.29
C GLY A 78 -12.23 -13.01 5.32
N LYS A 79 -13.41 -13.50 5.72
CA LYS A 79 -13.54 -14.67 6.58
C LYS A 79 -13.01 -15.92 5.90
N PHE A 80 -12.64 -16.91 6.71
CA PHE A 80 -12.22 -18.25 6.26
C PHE A 80 -10.95 -18.28 5.41
N ASN A 81 -10.17 -17.21 5.38
CA ASN A 81 -8.82 -17.30 4.82
C ASN A 81 -7.96 -18.25 5.67
N ASP A 82 -8.04 -18.18 7.00
CA ASP A 82 -7.51 -19.21 7.88
C ASP A 82 -8.64 -20.13 8.39
N PRO A 83 -8.59 -21.45 8.09
CA PRO A 83 -9.58 -22.40 8.56
C PRO A 83 -9.62 -22.58 10.09
N HIS A 84 -8.50 -22.36 10.77
CA HIS A 84 -8.37 -22.51 12.22
C HIS A 84 -8.76 -21.25 12.99
N GLN A 85 -8.71 -20.08 12.33
CA GLN A 85 -9.09 -18.79 12.85
C GLN A 85 -9.97 -18.04 11.82
N PRO A 86 -11.23 -18.48 11.65
CA PRO A 86 -12.09 -18.04 10.54
C PRO A 86 -12.32 -16.52 10.46
N LEU A 87 -12.27 -15.80 11.57
CA LEU A 87 -12.43 -14.36 11.62
C LEU A 87 -11.12 -13.58 11.51
N MET A 88 -9.98 -14.25 11.48
CA MET A 88 -8.68 -13.61 11.33
C MET A 88 -8.60 -12.88 9.99
N GLY A 89 -8.23 -11.61 10.03
CA GLY A 89 -8.07 -10.75 8.87
C GLY A 89 -9.37 -10.31 8.19
N CYS A 90 -10.55 -10.64 8.74
CA CYS A 90 -11.82 -10.21 8.16
C CYS A 90 -12.07 -8.70 8.37
N THR A 91 -13.03 -8.17 7.62
CA THR A 91 -13.56 -6.81 7.79
C THR A 91 -14.01 -6.58 9.23
N GLY A 92 -13.68 -5.44 9.80
CA GLY A 92 -13.99 -5.09 11.19
C GLY A 92 -13.02 -5.68 12.23
N MET A 93 -12.07 -6.50 11.85
CA MET A 93 -11.00 -6.93 12.75
C MET A 93 -10.06 -5.78 13.09
N ARG A 94 -9.47 -5.84 14.28
CA ARG A 94 -8.51 -4.83 14.78
C ARG A 94 -7.21 -4.82 14.00
N PHE A 95 -6.62 -3.62 13.89
CA PHE A 95 -5.21 -3.50 13.52
C PHE A 95 -4.32 -4.07 14.62
N GLY A 96 -3.29 -4.80 14.23
CA GLY A 96 -2.20 -5.20 15.10
C GLY A 96 -1.19 -4.07 15.34
N ARG A 97 -0.09 -4.41 16.00
CA ARG A 97 1.01 -3.47 16.28
C ARG A 97 2.36 -4.08 15.91
N ASN A 98 3.28 -3.24 15.42
CA ASN A 98 4.69 -3.61 15.32
C ASN A 98 5.50 -3.18 16.55
N MET A 99 4.86 -2.47 17.46
CA MET A 99 5.44 -1.98 18.72
C MET A 99 4.76 -2.65 19.91
N PRO A 100 5.49 -2.90 21.02
CA PRO A 100 4.89 -3.37 22.24
C PRO A 100 3.82 -2.38 22.73
N ARG A 101 2.69 -2.87 23.25
CA ARG A 101 1.53 -2.06 23.55
C ARG A 101 1.80 -0.94 24.57
N GLU A 102 2.73 -1.14 25.48
CA GLU A 102 3.15 -0.10 26.44
C GLU A 102 3.73 1.17 25.80
N PHE A 103 4.15 1.11 24.53
CA PHE A 103 4.63 2.26 23.76
C PHE A 103 3.58 2.86 22.83
N THR A 104 2.35 2.36 22.86
CA THR A 104 1.26 2.78 21.96
C THR A 104 0.13 3.48 22.70
N ALA A 105 0.42 4.07 23.87
CA ALA A 105 -0.54 4.82 24.65
C ALA A 105 -1.07 6.02 23.85
N HIS A 106 -2.36 6.25 23.98
CA HIS A 106 -2.99 7.47 23.48
C HIS A 106 -2.39 8.68 24.22
N PRO A 107 -1.89 9.71 23.51
CA PRO A 107 -1.33 10.88 24.16
C PRO A 107 -2.45 11.70 24.86
N ASP A 108 -2.08 12.40 25.92
CA ASP A 108 -2.96 13.42 26.48
C ASP A 108 -3.21 14.56 25.46
N PRO A 109 -4.28 15.38 25.66
CA PRO A 109 -4.66 16.42 24.70
C PRO A 109 -3.57 17.47 24.44
N GLU A 110 -2.72 17.77 25.41
CA GLU A 110 -1.62 18.72 25.26
C GLU A 110 -0.52 18.13 24.39
N THR A 111 -0.08 16.91 24.69
CA THR A 111 0.92 16.16 23.91
C THR A 111 0.43 15.90 22.48
N LEU A 112 -0.88 15.67 22.30
CA LEU A 112 -1.47 15.47 20.97
C LEU A 112 -1.27 16.70 20.07
N MET A 113 -1.34 17.93 20.64
CA MET A 113 -1.23 19.20 19.91
C MET A 113 0.17 19.83 19.98
N THR A 114 1.16 19.19 20.63
CA THR A 114 2.51 19.76 20.84
C THR A 114 3.60 18.92 20.18
N PRO A 115 4.40 19.49 19.26
CA PRO A 115 4.20 20.80 18.61
C PRO A 115 2.91 20.85 17.78
N ASN A 116 2.41 22.05 17.52
CA ASN A 116 1.17 22.23 16.77
C ASN A 116 1.28 21.56 15.37
N PRO A 117 0.38 20.60 15.02
CA PRO A 117 0.50 19.86 13.76
C PRO A 117 0.25 20.72 12.52
N ARG A 118 -0.56 21.79 12.61
CA ARG A 118 -0.75 22.74 11.53
C ARG A 118 0.51 23.58 11.30
N LEU A 119 1.22 23.96 12.36
CA LEU A 119 2.53 24.64 12.24
C LEU A 119 3.55 23.76 11.53
N ILE A 120 3.57 22.45 11.85
CA ILE A 120 4.44 21.50 11.18
C ILE A 120 4.08 21.39 9.69
N SER A 121 2.78 21.29 9.36
CA SER A 121 2.32 21.30 7.97
C SER A 121 2.81 22.53 7.22
N GLU A 122 2.60 23.73 7.78
CA GLU A 122 2.96 25.01 7.15
C GLU A 122 4.48 25.19 6.99
N LYS A 123 5.26 24.75 7.96
CA LYS A 123 6.71 25.01 7.99
C LYS A 123 7.53 23.90 7.35
N LEU A 124 7.20 22.63 7.62
CA LEU A 124 8.04 21.52 7.24
C LEU A 124 7.48 20.70 6.07
N MET A 125 6.14 20.65 5.89
CA MET A 125 5.56 19.80 4.86
C MET A 125 5.31 20.54 3.54
N LYS A 126 4.90 21.79 3.59
CA LYS A 126 4.52 22.62 2.46
C LYS A 126 5.53 22.55 1.30
N ARG A 127 5.03 22.25 0.11
CA ARG A 127 5.81 22.28 -1.13
C ARG A 127 6.01 23.74 -1.58
N THR A 128 7.26 24.18 -1.59
CA THR A 128 7.65 25.47 -2.16
C THR A 128 8.13 25.32 -3.60
N GLU A 129 8.72 24.17 -3.91
CA GLU A 129 9.18 23.77 -5.23
C GLU A 129 8.95 22.27 -5.41
N PHE A 130 8.47 21.86 -6.58
CA PHE A 130 8.28 20.45 -6.89
C PHE A 130 9.62 19.73 -7.00
N LYS A 131 9.82 18.71 -6.17
CA LYS A 131 10.99 17.83 -6.19
C LYS A 131 10.58 16.49 -6.79
N PRO A 132 11.01 16.16 -8.04
CA PRO A 132 10.60 14.93 -8.69
C PRO A 132 11.33 13.69 -8.13
N ALA A 133 10.62 12.55 -8.08
CA ALA A 133 11.22 11.23 -7.85
C ALA A 133 11.59 10.59 -9.21
N THR A 134 12.79 10.84 -9.70
CA THR A 134 13.20 10.46 -11.06
C THR A 134 13.48 8.95 -11.26
N ILE A 135 13.39 8.14 -10.20
CA ILE A 135 13.59 6.69 -10.26
C ILE A 135 12.34 5.93 -10.72
N VAL A 136 11.16 6.54 -10.61
CA VAL A 136 9.86 5.98 -11.00
C VAL A 136 9.07 6.99 -11.82
N ASN A 137 8.09 6.52 -12.57
CA ASN A 137 7.13 7.37 -13.26
C ASN A 137 5.89 7.65 -12.39
N LEU A 138 5.00 8.52 -12.88
CA LEU A 138 3.82 8.95 -12.12
C LEU A 138 2.84 7.80 -11.82
N LEU A 139 2.85 6.69 -12.58
CA LEU A 139 2.02 5.52 -12.27
C LEU A 139 2.29 4.92 -10.88
N ALA A 140 3.47 5.19 -10.31
CA ALA A 140 3.81 4.73 -8.97
C ALA A 140 2.92 5.34 -7.88
N ALA A 141 2.41 6.56 -8.06
CA ALA A 141 1.56 7.25 -7.09
C ALA A 141 0.14 6.66 -7.03
N PRO A 142 -0.64 6.56 -8.12
CA PRO A 142 -1.94 5.91 -8.05
C PRO A 142 -1.84 4.43 -7.72
N TRP A 143 -0.76 3.72 -8.13
CA TRP A 143 -0.57 2.32 -7.78
C TRP A 143 -0.55 2.09 -6.27
N ILE A 144 0.24 2.88 -5.52
CA ILE A 144 0.29 2.67 -4.08
C ILE A 144 -1.02 3.06 -3.40
N GLN A 145 -1.71 4.09 -3.86
CA GLN A 145 -3.03 4.44 -3.33
C GLN A 145 -4.07 3.36 -3.65
N PHE A 146 -4.07 2.82 -4.86
CA PHE A 146 -4.91 1.69 -5.26
C PHE A 146 -4.68 0.45 -4.37
N MET A 147 -3.43 0.16 -4.00
CA MET A 147 -3.11 -0.91 -3.06
C MET A 147 -3.55 -0.59 -1.63
N VAL A 148 -3.39 0.65 -1.18
CA VAL A 148 -3.82 1.11 0.15
C VAL A 148 -5.34 0.99 0.30
N HIS A 149 -6.11 1.23 -0.74
CA HIS A 149 -7.57 1.06 -0.75
C HIS A 149 -8.02 -0.41 -0.59
N ASP A 150 -7.18 -1.37 -0.94
CA ASP A 150 -7.38 -2.78 -0.60
C ASP A 150 -7.14 -3.05 0.89
N TRP A 151 -6.18 -2.34 1.49
CA TRP A 151 -5.52 -2.77 2.71
C TRP A 151 -6.14 -2.23 3.97
N PHE A 152 -6.49 -0.94 4.01
CA PHE A 152 -6.94 -0.35 5.25
C PHE A 152 -7.85 0.87 5.09
N GLY A 153 -8.77 0.97 6.02
CA GLY A 153 -9.61 2.12 6.27
C GLY A 153 -10.05 2.13 7.73
N HIS A 154 -9.92 3.28 8.40
CA HIS A 154 -10.38 3.42 9.78
C HIS A 154 -11.82 3.94 9.80
N PHE A 155 -12.57 3.54 10.82
CA PHE A 155 -13.84 4.16 11.12
C PHE A 155 -13.61 5.54 11.75
N GLU A 156 -14.43 6.51 11.39
CA GLU A 156 -14.43 7.84 12.00
C GLU A 156 -15.43 7.87 13.15
N SER A 157 -15.08 8.59 14.21
CA SER A 157 -15.97 8.96 15.31
C SER A 157 -16.75 10.22 14.94
N GLU A 158 -17.86 10.49 15.65
CA GLU A 158 -18.55 11.78 15.59
C GLU A 158 -17.80 12.89 16.36
N GLU A 159 -16.87 12.50 17.23
CA GLU A 159 -16.02 13.43 17.98
C GLU A 159 -14.94 14.04 17.09
N LYS A 160 -14.63 15.31 17.36
CA LYS A 160 -13.60 16.07 16.65
C LYS A 160 -12.44 16.45 17.55
N MET A 161 -11.28 16.63 16.94
CA MET A 161 -10.10 17.27 17.51
C MET A 161 -10.02 18.68 16.95
N ASP A 162 -9.91 19.66 17.84
CA ASP A 162 -9.69 21.05 17.47
C ASP A 162 -8.20 21.33 17.36
N VAL A 163 -7.74 21.72 16.19
CA VAL A 163 -6.35 22.12 15.93
C VAL A 163 -6.29 23.65 15.97
N PRO A 164 -5.59 24.25 16.94
CA PRO A 164 -5.43 25.69 16.99
C PRO A 164 -4.57 26.19 15.83
N LEU A 165 -4.95 27.31 15.23
CA LEU A 165 -4.22 27.89 14.11
C LEU A 165 -3.01 28.67 14.61
N PRO A 166 -1.83 28.53 13.97
CA PRO A 166 -0.67 29.38 14.22
C PRO A 166 -0.98 30.86 13.92
N LYS A 167 -0.29 31.77 14.60
CA LYS A 167 -0.44 33.20 14.33
C LYS A 167 -0.11 33.53 12.87
N GLY A 168 -1.07 34.14 12.18
CA GLY A 168 -0.92 34.51 10.76
C GLY A 168 -1.22 33.39 9.77
N ASP A 169 -1.83 32.29 10.24
CA ASP A 169 -2.34 31.25 9.35
C ASP A 169 -3.44 31.80 8.42
N THR A 170 -3.49 31.28 7.20
CA THR A 170 -4.46 31.71 6.16
C THR A 170 -5.70 30.82 6.10
N TRP A 171 -5.86 29.88 7.04
CA TRP A 171 -7.05 29.03 7.12
C TRP A 171 -8.31 29.84 7.28
N SER A 172 -9.38 29.48 6.55
CA SER A 172 -10.60 30.29 6.46
C SER A 172 -11.45 30.26 7.74
N GLU A 173 -11.39 29.14 8.48
CA GLU A 173 -12.15 28.96 9.70
C GLU A 173 -11.33 29.36 10.95
N PRO A 174 -11.97 29.64 12.09
CA PRO A 174 -11.26 30.04 13.32
C PRO A 174 -10.35 28.94 13.93
N LYS A 175 -10.59 27.70 13.57
CA LYS A 175 -9.84 26.51 13.97
C LYS A 175 -9.99 25.44 12.91
N MET A 176 -9.09 24.47 12.88
CA MET A 176 -9.26 23.28 12.05
C MET A 176 -9.91 22.16 12.88
N GLU A 177 -10.99 21.56 12.38
CA GLU A 177 -11.69 20.46 13.01
C GLU A 177 -11.41 19.16 12.28
N ILE A 178 -10.89 18.16 12.97
CA ILE A 178 -10.57 16.83 12.42
C ILE A 178 -11.32 15.77 13.19
N PHE A 179 -12.14 14.97 12.52
CA PHE A 179 -12.83 13.85 13.17
C PHE A 179 -11.82 12.88 13.76
N LYS A 180 -12.08 12.37 14.96
CA LYS A 180 -11.26 11.33 15.58
C LYS A 180 -11.43 10.00 14.87
N SER A 181 -10.43 9.14 15.00
CA SER A 181 -10.60 7.72 14.69
C SER A 181 -11.53 7.09 15.72
N LEU A 182 -12.45 6.22 15.29
CA LEU A 182 -13.33 5.50 16.21
C LEU A 182 -12.57 4.33 16.85
N PRO A 183 -12.26 4.39 18.16
CA PRO A 183 -11.63 3.27 18.84
C PRO A 183 -12.61 2.10 18.95
N ASP A 184 -12.08 0.88 18.98
CA ASP A 184 -12.89 -0.30 19.24
C ASP A 184 -13.29 -0.36 20.72
N THR A 185 -14.39 -1.07 21.01
CA THR A 185 -14.86 -1.27 22.39
C THR A 185 -13.79 -2.00 23.20
N PRO A 186 -13.35 -1.44 24.34
CA PRO A 186 -12.37 -2.08 25.19
C PRO A 186 -12.88 -3.41 25.75
N LEU A 187 -12.12 -4.48 25.58
CA LEU A 187 -12.44 -5.82 26.07
C LEU A 187 -11.83 -6.10 27.45
N ASN A 188 -10.80 -5.34 27.84
CA ASN A 188 -10.06 -5.50 29.08
C ASN A 188 -9.36 -4.20 29.49
N GLU A 189 -8.71 -4.19 30.64
CA GLU A 189 -7.99 -3.02 31.15
C GLU A 189 -6.80 -2.60 30.26
N VAL A 190 -6.20 -3.52 29.53
CA VAL A 190 -5.12 -3.21 28.59
C VAL A 190 -5.66 -2.38 27.43
N ASP A 191 -6.83 -2.74 26.88
CA ASP A 191 -7.48 -1.99 25.81
C ASP A 191 -7.90 -0.58 26.24
N ARG A 192 -8.35 -0.42 27.51
CA ARG A 192 -8.69 0.91 28.05
C ARG A 192 -7.49 1.84 28.09
N LYS A 193 -6.33 1.29 28.43
CA LYS A 193 -5.08 2.05 28.50
C LYS A 193 -4.43 2.26 27.12
N PHE A 194 -4.57 1.30 26.24
CA PHE A 194 -3.96 1.27 24.91
C PHE A 194 -5.04 0.97 23.86
N PRO A 195 -5.78 2.00 23.40
CA PRO A 195 -6.88 1.83 22.45
C PRO A 195 -6.48 1.11 21.18
N THR A 196 -7.41 0.36 20.63
CA THR A 196 -7.28 -0.34 19.35
C THR A 196 -8.32 0.20 18.36
N TYR A 197 -8.06 0.01 17.08
CA TYR A 197 -8.93 0.48 16.01
C TYR A 197 -9.25 -0.67 15.07
N ARG A 198 -10.44 -0.62 14.44
CA ARG A 198 -10.88 -1.64 13.50
C ARG A 198 -10.66 -1.20 12.06
N ASN A 199 -10.36 -2.19 11.21
CA ASN A 199 -10.23 -1.98 9.77
C ASN A 199 -11.60 -2.08 9.09
N LYS A 200 -11.95 -1.11 8.24
CA LYS A 200 -13.14 -1.18 7.37
C LYS A 200 -13.03 -2.24 6.28
N ASN A 201 -11.79 -2.47 5.82
CA ASN A 201 -11.49 -3.46 4.79
C ASN A 201 -11.02 -4.77 5.43
N THR A 202 -10.82 -5.79 4.61
CA THR A 202 -10.11 -6.99 5.02
C THR A 202 -8.61 -6.69 5.17
N HIS A 203 -7.87 -7.51 5.90
CA HIS A 203 -6.42 -7.38 6.00
C HIS A 203 -5.69 -8.16 4.90
N TRP A 204 -6.41 -8.91 4.06
CA TRP A 204 -5.86 -9.81 3.04
C TRP A 204 -5.53 -9.10 1.72
N TRP A 205 -4.88 -9.83 0.81
CA TRP A 205 -4.71 -9.44 -0.59
C TRP A 205 -5.91 -9.95 -1.41
N ASP A 206 -7.09 -9.44 -1.16
CA ASP A 206 -8.32 -9.97 -1.73
C ASP A 206 -9.03 -9.04 -2.72
N GLY A 207 -8.40 -7.91 -3.03
CA GLY A 207 -8.88 -6.98 -4.04
C GLY A 207 -10.08 -6.17 -3.57
N SER A 208 -10.20 -5.88 -2.26
CA SER A 208 -11.32 -5.11 -1.70
C SER A 208 -11.57 -3.80 -2.44
N GLN A 209 -10.53 -3.14 -2.96
CA GLN A 209 -10.66 -1.90 -3.74
C GLN A 209 -11.46 -2.10 -5.03
N ILE A 210 -11.46 -3.31 -5.61
CA ILE A 210 -12.21 -3.65 -6.83
C ILE A 210 -13.52 -4.33 -6.48
N TYR A 211 -13.50 -5.30 -5.53
CA TYR A 211 -14.62 -6.22 -5.28
C TYR A 211 -15.48 -5.82 -4.08
N GLY A 212 -15.03 -4.86 -3.26
CA GLY A 212 -15.66 -4.53 -1.99
C GLY A 212 -15.31 -5.52 -0.88
N SER A 213 -15.77 -5.18 0.35
CA SER A 213 -15.52 -5.96 1.56
C SER A 213 -16.80 -6.55 2.17
N THR A 214 -17.88 -6.61 1.39
CA THR A 214 -19.16 -7.25 1.75
C THR A 214 -19.75 -7.98 0.55
N GLU A 215 -20.51 -9.02 0.80
CA GLU A 215 -21.18 -9.79 -0.26
C GLU A 215 -22.16 -8.92 -1.08
N GLU A 216 -22.90 -8.03 -0.40
CA GLU A 216 -23.80 -7.09 -1.05
C GLU A 216 -23.05 -6.19 -2.04
N LYS A 217 -21.93 -5.59 -1.62
CA LYS A 217 -21.11 -4.73 -2.49
C LYS A 217 -20.53 -5.52 -3.66
N THR A 218 -20.00 -6.71 -3.40
CA THR A 218 -19.44 -7.59 -4.44
C THR A 218 -20.48 -7.93 -5.49
N ASN A 219 -21.69 -8.30 -5.07
CA ASN A 219 -22.80 -8.62 -5.99
C ASN A 219 -23.25 -7.41 -6.80
N ALA A 220 -23.28 -6.22 -6.20
CA ALA A 220 -23.66 -4.97 -6.89
C ALA A 220 -22.65 -4.54 -7.98
N LEU A 221 -21.42 -5.02 -7.93
CA LEU A 221 -20.37 -4.71 -8.90
C LEU A 221 -20.32 -5.69 -10.08
N ARG A 222 -21.04 -6.80 -9.99
CA ARG A 222 -21.11 -7.80 -11.07
C ARG A 222 -22.00 -7.33 -12.21
N GLY A 223 -21.67 -7.73 -13.42
CA GLY A 223 -22.52 -7.53 -14.59
C GLY A 223 -23.83 -8.31 -14.49
N LEU A 224 -24.84 -7.83 -15.20
CA LEU A 224 -26.15 -8.50 -15.28
C LEU A 224 -26.11 -9.78 -16.12
N ALA A 225 -25.11 -9.92 -17.01
CA ALA A 225 -24.89 -11.15 -17.75
C ALA A 225 -24.32 -12.21 -16.79
N GLU A 226 -24.86 -13.41 -16.81
CA GLU A 226 -24.42 -14.53 -15.98
C GLU A 226 -23.11 -15.15 -16.54
N ASP A 227 -22.07 -14.33 -16.71
CA ASP A 227 -20.78 -14.69 -17.30
C ASP A 227 -19.59 -14.61 -16.32
N GLY A 228 -19.83 -14.14 -15.09
CA GLY A 228 -18.84 -13.96 -14.04
C GLY A 228 -18.08 -12.63 -14.10
N LYS A 229 -18.44 -11.72 -15.00
CA LYS A 229 -17.74 -10.44 -15.20
C LYS A 229 -18.19 -9.35 -14.23
N LEU A 230 -17.29 -8.37 -14.03
CA LEU A 230 -17.62 -7.09 -13.43
C LEU A 230 -18.32 -6.18 -14.47
N PHE A 231 -19.22 -5.34 -13.99
CA PHE A 231 -19.90 -4.40 -14.85
C PHE A 231 -18.97 -3.25 -15.26
N VAL A 232 -18.87 -3.01 -16.55
CA VAL A 232 -18.20 -1.87 -17.17
C VAL A 232 -19.09 -1.34 -18.29
N GLU A 233 -19.12 -0.02 -18.45
CA GLU A 233 -19.86 0.65 -19.52
C GLU A 233 -18.99 0.73 -20.78
N GLU A 234 -19.58 0.46 -21.94
CA GLU A 234 -18.92 0.64 -23.23
C GLU A 234 -19.04 2.10 -23.68
N GLY A 235 -17.91 2.75 -23.86
CA GLY A 235 -17.81 4.06 -24.49
C GLY A 235 -17.41 3.95 -25.97
N SER A 236 -17.31 5.10 -26.64
CA SER A 236 -16.96 5.15 -28.08
C SER A 236 -15.50 4.73 -28.37
N ALA A 237 -14.60 4.96 -27.42
CA ALA A 237 -13.17 4.66 -27.55
C ALA A 237 -12.64 3.81 -26.40
N ASP A 238 -13.26 3.88 -25.23
CA ASP A 238 -12.79 3.24 -24.00
C ASP A 238 -13.96 2.61 -23.24
N HIS A 239 -13.65 1.73 -22.29
CA HIS A 239 -14.58 1.21 -21.31
C HIS A 239 -14.47 2.00 -20.02
N PHE A 240 -15.57 2.19 -19.30
CA PHE A 240 -15.65 3.01 -18.10
C PHE A 240 -16.31 2.24 -16.96
N LEU A 241 -15.91 2.53 -15.72
CA LEU A 241 -16.69 2.14 -14.56
C LEU A 241 -18.01 2.94 -14.52
N PRO A 242 -19.15 2.34 -14.10
CA PRO A 242 -20.40 3.11 -13.92
C PRO A 242 -20.18 4.21 -12.87
N ARG A 243 -20.97 5.30 -12.96
CA ARG A 243 -20.94 6.40 -11.98
C ARG A 243 -22.13 6.33 -11.02
N ASP A 244 -21.91 6.71 -9.78
CA ASP A 244 -22.99 6.95 -8.82
C ASP A 244 -23.68 8.31 -9.09
N PHE A 245 -24.69 8.63 -8.28
CA PHE A 245 -25.44 9.89 -8.41
C PHE A 245 -24.59 11.15 -8.13
N ARG A 246 -23.41 11.02 -7.53
CA ARG A 246 -22.44 12.10 -7.30
C ARG A 246 -21.45 12.27 -8.47
N GLY A 247 -21.54 11.42 -9.48
CA GLY A 247 -20.59 11.39 -10.59
C GLY A 247 -19.27 10.65 -10.27
N ILE A 248 -19.18 10.00 -9.10
CA ILE A 248 -18.00 9.22 -8.70
C ILE A 248 -18.14 7.79 -9.26
N PRO A 249 -17.08 7.24 -9.86
CA PRO A 249 -17.09 5.88 -10.36
C PRO A 249 -17.39 4.84 -9.28
N VAL A 250 -18.13 3.80 -9.65
CA VAL A 250 -18.52 2.72 -8.75
C VAL A 250 -17.48 1.60 -8.83
N SER A 251 -16.81 1.35 -7.72
CA SER A 251 -15.87 0.25 -7.52
C SER A 251 -15.99 -0.27 -6.09
N GLY A 252 -15.13 -1.19 -5.68
CA GLY A 252 -15.15 -1.73 -4.31
C GLY A 252 -14.96 -0.65 -3.25
N PHE A 253 -13.98 0.22 -3.45
CA PHE A 253 -13.67 1.35 -2.58
C PHE A 253 -13.36 2.59 -3.43
N THR A 254 -14.03 3.70 -3.20
CA THR A 254 -14.00 4.89 -4.06
C THR A 254 -13.73 6.20 -3.32
N ASP A 255 -13.32 6.15 -2.05
CA ASP A 255 -12.92 7.35 -1.32
C ASP A 255 -11.64 7.94 -1.93
N ASN A 256 -11.48 9.26 -1.83
CA ASN A 256 -10.29 9.99 -2.31
C ASN A 256 -9.99 9.74 -3.80
N TRP A 257 -11.04 9.72 -4.62
CA TRP A 257 -10.98 9.40 -6.05
C TRP A 257 -10.29 10.51 -6.87
N TRP A 258 -9.56 10.10 -7.90
CA TRP A 258 -8.96 11.00 -8.90
C TRP A 258 -8.59 10.21 -10.17
N THR A 259 -8.20 10.91 -11.24
CA THR A 259 -7.89 10.29 -12.55
C THR A 259 -6.92 9.10 -12.46
N GLY A 260 -5.91 9.16 -11.58
CA GLY A 260 -4.97 8.04 -11.43
C GLY A 260 -5.63 6.76 -10.88
N LEU A 261 -6.59 6.89 -9.97
CA LEU A 261 -7.38 5.76 -9.50
C LEU A 261 -8.39 5.28 -10.56
N GLU A 262 -9.00 6.20 -11.30
CA GLU A 262 -9.84 5.87 -12.46
C GLU A 262 -9.13 4.92 -13.41
N LEU A 263 -7.87 5.22 -13.77
CA LEU A 263 -7.05 4.38 -14.64
C LEU A 263 -6.86 2.97 -14.08
N LEU A 264 -6.47 2.85 -12.81
CA LEU A 264 -6.11 1.55 -12.23
C LEU A 264 -7.33 0.70 -11.90
N HIS A 265 -8.39 1.28 -11.36
CA HIS A 265 -9.62 0.52 -11.09
C HIS A 265 -10.25 0.01 -12.37
N THR A 266 -10.30 0.84 -13.42
CA THR A 266 -10.84 0.44 -14.73
C THR A 266 -10.02 -0.69 -15.34
N ILE A 267 -8.68 -0.54 -15.43
CA ILE A 267 -7.87 -1.56 -16.10
C ILE A 267 -7.89 -2.91 -15.37
N PHE A 268 -7.96 -2.93 -14.01
CA PHE A 268 -8.06 -4.18 -13.26
C PHE A 268 -9.47 -4.77 -13.22
N ALA A 269 -10.52 -3.97 -13.45
CA ALA A 269 -11.86 -4.49 -13.73
C ALA A 269 -11.90 -5.16 -15.12
N LEU A 270 -11.29 -4.55 -16.14
CA LEU A 270 -11.13 -5.13 -17.48
C LEU A 270 -10.24 -6.39 -17.45
N GLU A 271 -9.20 -6.39 -16.64
CA GLU A 271 -8.32 -7.57 -16.47
C GLU A 271 -9.08 -8.74 -15.85
N HIS A 272 -9.93 -8.49 -14.81
CA HIS A 272 -10.84 -9.50 -14.29
C HIS A 272 -11.73 -10.08 -15.40
N ASN A 273 -12.31 -9.22 -16.23
CA ASN A 273 -13.18 -9.65 -17.32
C ASN A 273 -12.43 -10.47 -18.39
N ALA A 274 -11.19 -10.10 -18.71
CA ALA A 274 -10.32 -10.87 -19.61
C ALA A 274 -9.98 -12.25 -19.04
N ILE A 275 -9.74 -12.34 -17.72
CA ILE A 275 -9.53 -13.62 -17.03
C ILE A 275 -10.79 -14.48 -17.09
N CYS A 276 -11.98 -13.90 -16.91
CA CYS A 276 -13.26 -14.62 -17.08
C CYS A 276 -13.37 -15.23 -18.49
N ASP A 277 -13.05 -14.45 -19.51
CA ASP A 277 -13.08 -14.93 -20.90
C ASP A 277 -12.09 -16.07 -21.15
N GLU A 278 -10.91 -16.01 -20.56
CA GLU A 278 -9.91 -17.09 -20.66
C GLU A 278 -10.40 -18.34 -19.94
N LEU A 279 -10.91 -18.22 -18.71
CA LEU A 279 -11.45 -19.35 -17.96
C LEU A 279 -12.62 -20.01 -18.71
N ARG A 280 -13.51 -19.23 -19.31
CA ARG A 280 -14.68 -19.73 -20.07
C ARG A 280 -14.26 -20.57 -21.28
N LYS A 281 -13.11 -20.30 -21.92
CA LYS A 281 -12.60 -21.13 -23.03
C LYS A 281 -12.27 -22.55 -22.57
N HIS A 282 -11.76 -22.69 -21.34
CA HIS A 282 -11.33 -23.98 -20.77
C HIS A 282 -12.43 -24.70 -19.98
N PHE A 283 -13.36 -23.96 -19.37
CA PHE A 283 -14.37 -24.45 -18.43
C PHE A 283 -15.78 -24.01 -18.86
N LYS A 284 -16.27 -24.58 -19.95
CA LYS A 284 -17.56 -24.17 -20.58
C LYS A 284 -18.76 -24.39 -19.66
N ASP A 285 -18.71 -25.42 -18.82
CA ASP A 285 -19.81 -25.83 -17.94
C ASP A 285 -19.75 -25.17 -16.55
N TRP A 286 -18.77 -24.33 -16.28
CA TRP A 286 -18.70 -23.61 -15.01
C TRP A 286 -19.82 -22.60 -14.88
N THR A 287 -20.36 -22.48 -13.66
CA THR A 287 -21.32 -21.43 -13.32
C THR A 287 -20.66 -20.03 -13.37
N SER A 288 -21.50 -19.00 -13.42
CA SER A 288 -21.05 -17.61 -13.30
C SER A 288 -20.23 -17.38 -12.03
N ASP A 289 -20.64 -17.96 -10.91
CA ASP A 289 -19.93 -17.83 -9.63
C ASP A 289 -18.56 -18.50 -9.65
N GLN A 290 -18.46 -19.70 -10.22
CA GLN A 290 -17.17 -20.39 -10.35
C GLN A 290 -16.17 -19.60 -11.19
N ILE A 291 -16.63 -18.99 -12.29
CA ILE A 291 -15.81 -18.11 -13.14
C ILE A 291 -15.38 -16.87 -12.35
N PHE A 292 -16.34 -16.18 -11.72
CA PHE A 292 -16.08 -14.96 -10.95
C PHE A 292 -15.07 -15.18 -9.82
N ASP A 293 -15.33 -16.19 -8.99
CA ASP A 293 -14.50 -16.47 -7.80
C ASP A 293 -13.07 -16.86 -8.20
N THR A 294 -12.91 -17.67 -9.25
CA THR A 294 -11.60 -18.06 -9.75
C THR A 294 -10.89 -16.86 -10.41
N ALA A 295 -11.61 -16.04 -11.20
CA ALA A 295 -11.05 -14.84 -11.80
C ALA A 295 -10.61 -13.82 -10.74
N ARG A 296 -11.38 -13.65 -9.65
CA ARG A 296 -10.99 -12.83 -8.50
C ARG A 296 -9.70 -13.31 -7.87
N LEU A 297 -9.55 -14.63 -7.62
CA LEU A 297 -8.30 -15.20 -7.09
C LEU A 297 -7.09 -14.88 -7.97
N ILE A 298 -7.24 -15.09 -9.29
CA ILE A 298 -6.17 -14.86 -10.27
C ILE A 298 -5.80 -13.37 -10.30
N ASN A 299 -6.78 -12.46 -10.36
CA ASN A 299 -6.56 -11.03 -10.41
C ASN A 299 -5.89 -10.51 -9.12
N CYS A 300 -6.31 -10.98 -7.94
CA CYS A 300 -5.69 -10.64 -6.66
C CYS A 300 -4.23 -11.11 -6.58
N ALA A 301 -3.95 -12.33 -7.01
CA ALA A 301 -2.58 -12.86 -7.05
C ALA A 301 -1.70 -12.10 -8.06
N LEU A 302 -2.28 -11.69 -9.20
CA LEU A 302 -1.59 -10.88 -10.21
C LEU A 302 -1.21 -9.50 -9.65
N MET A 303 -2.13 -8.81 -8.98
CA MET A 303 -1.85 -7.53 -8.30
C MET A 303 -0.78 -7.69 -7.21
N ALA A 304 -0.85 -8.74 -6.40
CA ALA A 304 0.17 -9.03 -5.37
C ALA A 304 1.55 -9.29 -5.98
N LYS A 305 1.61 -9.99 -7.11
CA LYS A 305 2.86 -10.21 -7.86
C LYS A 305 3.42 -8.89 -8.40
N ILE A 306 2.61 -8.10 -9.10
CA ILE A 306 3.03 -6.81 -9.68
C ILE A 306 3.55 -5.89 -8.58
N HIS A 307 2.84 -5.78 -7.45
CA HIS A 307 3.32 -4.98 -6.32
C HIS A 307 4.67 -5.48 -5.79
N THR A 308 4.85 -6.81 -5.66
CA THR A 308 6.06 -7.40 -5.09
C THR A 308 7.28 -7.26 -6.00
N VAL A 309 7.13 -7.61 -7.29
CA VAL A 309 8.30 -7.74 -8.19
C VAL A 309 8.45 -6.60 -9.20
N GLU A 310 7.44 -5.76 -9.38
CA GLU A 310 7.51 -4.63 -10.31
C GLU A 310 7.52 -3.28 -9.58
N TRP A 311 6.46 -2.91 -8.85
CA TRP A 311 6.39 -1.63 -8.17
C TRP A 311 7.47 -1.47 -7.08
N THR A 312 7.61 -2.47 -6.20
CA THR A 312 8.58 -2.39 -5.11
C THR A 312 10.01 -2.32 -5.60
N THR A 313 10.34 -3.07 -6.64
CA THR A 313 11.69 -3.05 -7.23
C THR A 313 11.96 -1.76 -8.01
N ALA A 314 10.93 -1.08 -8.51
CA ALA A 314 11.07 0.21 -9.16
C ALA A 314 11.33 1.34 -8.15
N ILE A 315 10.57 1.40 -7.03
CA ILE A 315 10.74 2.45 -6.02
C ILE A 315 11.92 2.22 -5.09
N LEU A 316 12.45 1.01 -5.02
CA LEU A 316 13.60 0.60 -4.20
C LEU A 316 14.69 -0.08 -5.06
N PRO A 317 15.26 0.60 -6.07
CA PRO A 317 16.19 -0.01 -7.03
C PRO A 317 17.59 -0.27 -6.43
N HIS A 318 17.65 -0.95 -5.28
CA HIS A 318 18.89 -1.39 -4.67
C HIS A 318 19.22 -2.84 -5.08
N PRO A 319 20.45 -3.16 -5.55
CA PRO A 319 20.79 -4.47 -6.13
C PRO A 319 20.51 -5.68 -5.25
N ALA A 320 20.71 -5.57 -3.93
CA ALA A 320 20.39 -6.64 -2.98
C ALA A 320 18.87 -6.79 -2.80
N LEU A 321 18.15 -5.66 -2.78
CA LEU A 321 16.70 -5.67 -2.58
C LEU A 321 15.94 -6.19 -3.82
N GLN A 322 16.40 -5.84 -5.01
CA GLN A 322 15.81 -6.39 -6.24
C GLN A 322 15.81 -7.93 -6.22
N ILE A 323 16.93 -8.54 -5.83
CA ILE A 323 16.99 -10.00 -5.69
C ILE A 323 16.09 -10.49 -4.55
N ALA A 324 16.11 -9.83 -3.39
CA ALA A 324 15.31 -10.23 -2.23
C ALA A 324 13.79 -10.13 -2.51
N MET A 325 13.33 -9.09 -3.20
CA MET A 325 11.91 -8.94 -3.56
C MET A 325 11.48 -9.94 -4.63
N ASN A 326 12.29 -10.16 -5.67
CA ASN A 326 12.04 -11.23 -6.63
C ASN A 326 12.04 -12.61 -5.94
N ALA A 327 12.90 -12.82 -4.94
CA ALA A 327 12.95 -14.07 -4.18
C ALA A 327 11.71 -14.29 -3.30
N ASN A 328 11.00 -13.24 -2.87
CA ASN A 328 9.71 -13.42 -2.19
C ASN A 328 8.70 -14.13 -3.09
N TRP A 329 8.72 -13.89 -4.39
CA TRP A 329 7.82 -14.53 -5.35
C TRP A 329 8.42 -15.80 -5.97
N TRP A 330 9.64 -15.72 -6.50
CA TRP A 330 10.27 -16.79 -7.31
C TRP A 330 11.30 -17.62 -6.55
N GLY A 331 11.62 -17.26 -5.30
CA GLY A 331 12.77 -17.82 -4.57
C GLY A 331 14.12 -17.31 -5.09
N LEU A 332 15.19 -17.67 -4.39
CA LEU A 332 16.56 -17.36 -4.82
C LEU A 332 16.98 -18.08 -6.11
N MET A 333 16.28 -19.13 -6.51
CA MET A 333 16.45 -19.77 -7.81
C MET A 333 16.06 -18.84 -8.98
N GLY A 334 15.20 -17.86 -8.73
CA GLY A 334 14.77 -16.87 -9.69
C GLY A 334 13.69 -17.34 -10.67
N GLU A 335 13.06 -16.37 -11.34
CA GLU A 335 11.90 -16.59 -12.20
C GLU A 335 12.11 -17.65 -13.28
N LYS A 336 13.24 -17.58 -14.01
CA LYS A 336 13.53 -18.47 -15.15
C LYS A 336 13.58 -19.94 -14.71
N LEU A 337 14.30 -20.23 -13.64
CA LEU A 337 14.42 -21.61 -13.14
C LEU A 337 13.12 -22.08 -12.49
N HIS A 338 12.42 -21.19 -11.80
CA HIS A 338 11.11 -21.49 -11.21
C HIS A 338 10.08 -21.85 -12.29
N LYS A 339 10.02 -21.11 -13.39
CA LYS A 339 9.13 -21.40 -14.53
C LYS A 339 9.49 -22.72 -15.23
N MET A 340 10.78 -23.11 -15.26
CA MET A 340 11.25 -24.32 -15.93
C MET A 340 11.03 -25.60 -15.10
N TRP A 341 11.28 -25.54 -13.80
CA TRP A 341 11.30 -26.73 -12.92
C TRP A 341 10.20 -26.72 -11.86
N GLY A 342 9.43 -25.64 -11.77
CA GLY A 342 8.46 -25.46 -10.70
C GLY A 342 9.13 -25.23 -9.35
N ARG A 343 8.39 -25.51 -8.28
CA ARG A 343 8.84 -25.34 -6.89
C ARG A 343 9.76 -26.49 -6.47
N ILE A 344 10.93 -26.16 -5.89
CA ILE A 344 11.88 -27.12 -5.34
C ILE A 344 11.81 -27.08 -3.82
N GLY A 345 11.25 -28.13 -3.20
CA GLY A 345 11.12 -28.25 -1.75
C GLY A 345 10.08 -27.30 -1.13
N LYS A 346 10.00 -27.32 0.21
CA LYS A 346 8.97 -26.60 0.98
C LYS A 346 9.38 -25.17 1.39
N GLY A 347 10.67 -24.85 1.36
CA GLY A 347 11.23 -23.58 1.89
C GLY A 347 10.91 -22.38 1.03
N GLU A 348 10.48 -21.27 1.65
CA GLU A 348 10.19 -20.00 0.96
C GLU A 348 11.44 -19.33 0.36
N VAL A 349 12.61 -19.53 0.94
CA VAL A 349 13.85 -18.86 0.53
C VAL A 349 14.32 -19.31 -0.85
N ILE A 350 14.22 -20.61 -1.14
CA ILE A 350 14.72 -21.17 -2.41
C ILE A 350 13.67 -21.05 -3.51
N SER A 351 12.39 -21.32 -3.22
CA SER A 351 11.34 -21.44 -4.23
C SER A 351 10.25 -20.38 -4.16
N GLY A 352 10.41 -19.37 -3.30
CA GLY A 352 9.44 -18.31 -3.12
C GLY A 352 8.33 -18.64 -2.11
N ILE A 353 7.56 -17.61 -1.75
CA ILE A 353 6.42 -17.74 -0.84
C ILE A 353 5.24 -18.47 -1.52
N PRO A 354 4.87 -18.16 -2.78
CA PRO A 354 3.74 -18.84 -3.44
C PRO A 354 3.95 -20.35 -3.49
N GLY A 355 2.94 -21.09 -3.01
CA GLY A 355 3.01 -22.56 -2.88
C GLY A 355 3.76 -23.08 -1.64
N SER A 356 4.25 -22.20 -0.73
CA SER A 356 4.82 -22.60 0.56
C SER A 356 3.73 -22.78 1.61
N GLU A 357 4.03 -23.40 2.74
CA GLU A 357 3.10 -23.52 3.88
C GLU A 357 2.70 -22.14 4.40
N VAL A 358 1.46 -21.99 4.91
CA VAL A 358 0.99 -20.79 5.59
C VAL A 358 1.75 -20.60 6.91
N GLU A 359 2.09 -19.35 7.25
CA GLU A 359 2.73 -19.05 8.54
C GLU A 359 2.37 -17.66 9.02
N HIS A 360 1.88 -17.56 10.27
CA HIS A 360 1.52 -16.28 10.91
C HIS A 360 2.58 -15.79 11.89
N HIS A 361 3.70 -16.52 12.06
CA HIS A 361 4.85 -16.15 12.89
C HIS A 361 4.52 -15.97 14.39
N ASP A 362 3.71 -16.89 14.95
CA ASP A 362 3.22 -16.91 16.34
C ASP A 362 2.38 -15.66 16.76
N ALA A 363 1.85 -14.90 15.79
CA ALA A 363 0.89 -13.84 16.04
C ALA A 363 -0.21 -13.90 14.97
N PRO A 364 -1.50 -13.80 15.31
CA PRO A 364 -2.58 -13.75 14.34
C PRO A 364 -2.30 -12.67 13.29
N PHE A 365 -2.65 -12.96 12.04
CA PHE A 365 -2.36 -12.03 10.96
C PHE A 365 -3.30 -10.83 11.01
N SER A 366 -2.72 -9.65 11.05
CA SER A 366 -3.39 -8.37 10.84
C SER A 366 -2.41 -7.37 10.24
N LEU A 367 -2.91 -6.36 9.58
CA LEU A 367 -2.15 -5.15 9.27
C LEU A 367 -1.97 -4.35 10.57
N THR A 368 -0.96 -3.50 10.64
CA THR A 368 -0.57 -2.79 11.85
C THR A 368 -0.71 -1.28 11.66
N GLU A 369 -0.93 -0.54 12.76
CA GLU A 369 -0.98 0.92 12.70
C GLU A 369 0.34 1.52 12.19
N GLU A 370 1.47 0.91 12.52
CA GLU A 370 2.77 1.34 12.02
C GLU A 370 2.91 1.11 10.51
N PHE A 371 2.28 0.05 9.97
CA PHE A 371 2.20 -0.17 8.53
C PHE A 371 1.37 0.92 7.84
N VAL A 372 0.23 1.32 8.42
CA VAL A 372 -0.56 2.45 7.93
C VAL A 372 0.26 3.72 7.88
N SER A 373 1.01 4.02 8.96
CA SER A 373 1.83 5.24 9.06
C SER A 373 2.93 5.32 7.99
N VAL A 374 3.67 4.22 7.75
CA VAL A 374 4.79 4.27 6.79
C VAL A 374 4.33 4.31 5.32
N TYR A 375 3.06 4.02 5.04
CA TYR A 375 2.46 4.12 3.71
C TYR A 375 1.76 5.45 3.44
N ARG A 376 1.90 6.47 4.30
CA ARG A 376 1.46 7.84 4.04
C ARG A 376 2.42 8.53 3.06
N LEU A 377 2.28 8.22 1.79
CA LEU A 377 3.17 8.63 0.72
C LEU A 377 2.57 9.76 -0.15
N HIS A 378 1.78 10.64 0.44
CA HIS A 378 1.07 11.73 -0.25
C HIS A 378 1.99 12.66 -1.04
N THR A 379 3.27 12.78 -0.66
CA THR A 379 4.27 13.56 -1.40
C THR A 379 4.49 13.08 -2.84
N LEU A 380 4.11 11.82 -3.17
CA LEU A 380 4.17 11.30 -4.54
C LEU A 380 3.22 12.03 -5.50
N LEU A 381 2.14 12.66 -5.00
CA LEU A 381 1.19 13.35 -5.87
C LEU A 381 1.81 14.68 -6.38
N PRO A 382 1.68 14.98 -7.69
CA PRO A 382 2.05 16.28 -8.24
C PRO A 382 1.01 17.35 -7.89
N ASP A 383 1.23 18.60 -8.24
CA ASP A 383 0.22 19.65 -8.14
C ASP A 383 -0.60 19.79 -9.43
N SER A 384 -0.01 19.40 -10.57
CA SER A 384 -0.65 19.37 -11.89
C SER A 384 -0.18 18.20 -12.73
N ILE A 385 -0.94 17.84 -13.77
CA ILE A 385 -0.62 16.77 -14.71
C ILE A 385 -0.66 17.33 -16.13
N ALA A 386 0.45 17.18 -16.86
CA ALA A 386 0.52 17.44 -18.28
C ALA A 386 0.13 16.19 -19.08
N PHE A 387 -0.77 16.34 -20.03
CA PHE A 387 -1.27 15.26 -20.86
C PHE A 387 -0.70 15.33 -22.27
N TYR A 388 -0.46 14.17 -22.86
CA TYR A 388 0.17 14.00 -24.16
C TYR A 388 -0.55 12.96 -24.98
N ASP A 389 -0.57 13.14 -26.28
CA ASP A 389 -1.08 12.19 -27.25
C ASP A 389 -0.13 10.99 -27.37
N VAL A 390 -0.65 9.79 -27.22
CA VAL A 390 0.15 8.54 -27.20
C VAL A 390 0.82 8.23 -28.53
N GLN A 391 0.22 8.67 -29.65
CA GLN A 391 0.72 8.38 -31.01
C GLN A 391 1.83 9.36 -31.43
N THR A 392 1.66 10.63 -31.10
CA THR A 392 2.52 11.70 -31.60
C THR A 392 3.47 12.29 -30.54
N GLY A 393 3.18 12.05 -29.26
CA GLY A 393 3.87 12.72 -28.15
C GLY A 393 3.54 14.21 -28.02
N ALA A 394 2.55 14.71 -28.75
CA ALA A 394 2.15 16.13 -28.71
C ALA A 394 1.48 16.45 -27.38
N HIS A 395 1.86 17.59 -26.77
CA HIS A 395 1.22 18.10 -25.57
C HIS A 395 -0.24 18.49 -25.85
N LYS A 396 -1.17 18.00 -25.06
CA LYS A 396 -2.62 18.20 -25.20
C LYS A 396 -3.22 19.15 -24.14
N GLY A 397 -2.43 19.53 -23.16
CA GLY A 397 -2.86 20.43 -22.09
C GLY A 397 -2.33 20.00 -20.72
N THR A 398 -2.51 20.87 -19.74
CA THR A 398 -2.16 20.60 -18.33
C THR A 398 -3.38 20.90 -17.48
N LEU A 399 -3.69 20.04 -16.52
CA LEU A 399 -4.76 20.23 -15.54
C LEU A 399 -4.15 20.25 -14.14
N GLU A 400 -4.67 21.11 -13.29
CA GLU A 400 -4.35 21.11 -11.87
C GLU A 400 -4.95 19.86 -11.19
N MET A 401 -4.36 19.40 -10.10
CA MET A 401 -4.91 18.24 -9.38
C MET A 401 -6.33 18.45 -8.91
N THR A 402 -6.70 19.69 -8.53
CA THR A 402 -8.09 20.05 -8.17
C THR A 402 -9.09 19.87 -9.32
N ASP A 403 -8.64 19.88 -10.56
CA ASP A 403 -9.47 19.66 -11.76
C ASP A 403 -9.68 18.19 -12.10
N VAL A 404 -9.02 17.27 -11.41
CA VAL A 404 -9.00 15.83 -11.75
C VAL A 404 -9.27 14.93 -10.55
N VAL A 405 -9.80 15.49 -9.44
CA VAL A 405 -10.22 14.75 -8.23
C VAL A 405 -11.74 14.58 -8.16
N PHE A 406 -12.18 13.58 -7.44
CA PHE A 406 -13.58 13.26 -7.15
C PHE A 406 -14.42 13.12 -8.43
N GLU A 407 -15.53 13.83 -8.54
CA GLU A 407 -16.44 13.86 -9.71
C GLU A 407 -15.75 14.34 -11.00
N HIS A 408 -14.66 15.08 -10.86
CA HIS A 408 -13.88 15.61 -12.00
C HIS A 408 -12.80 14.63 -12.51
N ALA A 409 -12.69 13.42 -11.95
CA ALA A 409 -11.66 12.45 -12.32
C ALA A 409 -11.63 12.11 -13.82
N ARG A 410 -12.76 12.26 -14.55
CA ARG A 410 -12.87 12.02 -16.00
C ARG A 410 -12.75 13.26 -16.86
N LYS A 411 -12.47 14.42 -16.28
CA LYS A 411 -12.28 15.68 -17.05
C LYS A 411 -11.26 15.55 -18.20
N PRO A 412 -10.13 14.83 -18.06
CA PRO A 412 -9.24 14.61 -19.20
C PRO A 412 -9.93 13.89 -20.37
N MET A 413 -10.72 12.85 -20.12
CA MET A 413 -11.45 12.11 -21.15
C MET A 413 -12.59 12.94 -21.76
N GLU A 414 -13.27 13.73 -20.96
CA GLU A 414 -14.28 14.70 -21.44
C GLU A 414 -13.65 15.75 -22.36
N ASN A 415 -12.35 16.05 -22.19
CA ASN A 415 -11.55 16.89 -23.08
C ASN A 415 -10.99 16.14 -24.31
N GLY A 416 -11.43 14.89 -24.53
CA GLY A 416 -11.09 14.09 -25.73
C GLY A 416 -9.83 13.26 -25.64
N LEU A 417 -9.25 13.09 -24.44
CA LEU A 417 -8.14 12.15 -24.22
C LEU A 417 -8.64 10.72 -24.01
N THR A 418 -7.90 9.75 -24.52
CA THR A 418 -8.13 8.32 -24.27
C THR A 418 -7.40 7.84 -23.03
N TYR A 419 -7.78 6.66 -22.50
CA TYR A 419 -7.01 6.03 -21.43
C TYR A 419 -5.56 5.74 -21.85
N ALA A 420 -5.32 5.43 -23.13
CA ALA A 420 -3.96 5.24 -23.65
C ALA A 420 -3.14 6.53 -23.55
N ASP A 421 -3.73 7.71 -23.86
CA ASP A 421 -3.07 9.01 -23.69
C ASP A 421 -2.74 9.29 -22.20
N LEU A 422 -3.66 8.93 -21.30
CA LEU A 422 -3.46 9.13 -19.87
C LEU A 422 -2.35 8.21 -19.33
N PHE A 423 -2.40 6.91 -19.63
CA PHE A 423 -1.34 5.98 -19.22
C PHE A 423 0.02 6.40 -19.77
N TYR A 424 0.07 6.84 -21.03
CA TYR A 424 1.29 7.36 -21.64
C TYR A 424 1.80 8.61 -20.91
N SER A 425 0.91 9.57 -20.61
CA SER A 425 1.25 10.79 -19.89
C SER A 425 1.80 10.49 -18.49
N PHE A 426 1.19 9.55 -17.77
CA PHE A 426 1.69 9.10 -16.47
C PHE A 426 3.02 8.34 -16.59
N GLY A 427 3.23 7.60 -17.68
CA GLY A 427 4.45 6.85 -17.93
C GLY A 427 5.68 7.72 -18.16
N ILE A 428 5.51 8.89 -18.77
CA ILE A 428 6.61 9.85 -19.07
C ILE A 428 6.77 10.92 -17.98
N ALA A 429 5.80 11.10 -17.08
CA ALA A 429 5.85 12.06 -15.99
C ALA A 429 6.51 11.47 -14.73
N TYR A 430 7.03 12.34 -13.86
CA TYR A 430 7.57 11.95 -12.56
C TYR A 430 6.60 12.30 -11.43
N PRO A 431 6.45 11.43 -10.41
CA PRO A 431 5.79 11.77 -9.16
C PRO A 431 6.69 12.66 -8.31
N GLY A 432 6.14 13.21 -7.22
CA GLY A 432 6.93 13.93 -6.23
C GLY A 432 7.86 12.99 -5.43
N ALA A 433 9.03 13.46 -5.06
CA ALA A 433 9.94 12.75 -4.16
C ALA A 433 9.35 12.68 -2.74
N ILE A 434 9.59 11.56 -2.06
CA ILE A 434 9.16 11.34 -0.67
C ILE A 434 10.18 12.01 0.25
N THR A 435 10.02 13.30 0.45
CA THR A 435 10.93 14.14 1.22
C THR A 435 10.21 15.33 1.84
N ILE A 436 10.84 15.93 2.83
CA ILE A 436 10.40 17.16 3.48
C ILE A 436 10.25 18.31 2.48
N HIS A 437 9.36 19.26 2.74
CA HIS A 437 9.03 20.40 1.84
C HIS A 437 8.56 19.97 0.45
N ASN A 438 7.88 18.83 0.35
CA ASN A 438 7.37 18.33 -0.93
C ASN A 438 5.93 17.77 -0.83
N PHE A 439 5.20 18.08 0.23
CA PHE A 439 3.80 17.70 0.37
C PHE A 439 2.94 18.59 -0.54
N PRO A 440 2.06 18.03 -1.41
CA PRO A 440 1.32 18.81 -2.40
C PRO A 440 0.37 19.80 -1.76
N ASN A 441 0.35 21.03 -2.30
CA ASN A 441 -0.39 22.12 -1.68
C ASN A 441 -1.90 21.94 -1.73
N PHE A 442 -2.43 21.33 -2.80
CA PHE A 442 -3.87 21.07 -2.91
C PHE A 442 -4.40 20.14 -1.80
N LEU A 443 -3.59 19.19 -1.31
CA LEU A 443 -3.98 18.34 -0.18
C LEU A 443 -3.90 19.04 1.18
N ARG A 444 -3.24 20.18 1.25
CA ARG A 444 -3.12 20.98 2.46
C ARG A 444 -4.27 22.00 2.60
N ASP A 445 -5.10 22.09 1.58
CA ASP A 445 -6.28 22.96 1.48
C ASP A 445 -7.35 22.24 0.65
N LEU A 446 -7.77 21.05 1.14
CA LEU A 446 -8.64 20.13 0.42
C LEU A 446 -10.08 20.24 0.93
N THR A 447 -11.02 20.54 0.04
CA THR A 447 -12.45 20.38 0.30
C THR A 447 -12.94 19.07 -0.33
N THR A 448 -13.50 18.19 0.50
CA THR A 448 -14.06 16.91 0.06
C THR A 448 -15.51 17.07 -0.42
N PRO A 449 -16.06 16.13 -1.21
CA PRO A 449 -17.46 16.22 -1.71
C PRO A 449 -18.52 16.27 -0.60
N ASP A 450 -18.22 15.77 0.60
CA ASP A 450 -19.07 15.85 1.79
C ASP A 450 -18.87 17.15 2.60
N GLY A 451 -18.08 18.10 2.05
CA GLY A 451 -17.91 19.43 2.61
C GLY A 451 -16.89 19.55 3.75
N LYS A 452 -16.09 18.52 4.00
CA LYS A 452 -14.98 18.61 4.97
C LYS A 452 -13.85 19.42 4.36
N HIS A 453 -13.36 20.42 5.11
CA HIS A 453 -12.19 21.20 4.75
C HIS A 453 -10.98 20.69 5.56
N LEU A 454 -9.93 20.22 4.90
CA LEU A 454 -8.86 19.44 5.52
C LEU A 454 -7.46 19.87 5.02
N ASP A 455 -6.52 19.89 5.96
CA ASP A 455 -5.09 19.82 5.65
C ASP A 455 -4.61 18.39 5.90
N MET A 456 -4.39 17.65 4.83
CA MET A 456 -3.99 16.24 4.92
C MET A 456 -2.62 16.04 5.57
N ALA A 457 -1.69 17.01 5.50
CA ALA A 457 -0.42 16.92 6.21
C ALA A 457 -0.61 17.04 7.73
N THR A 458 -1.51 17.94 8.16
CA THR A 458 -1.93 18.05 9.56
C THR A 458 -2.63 16.76 10.03
N VAL A 459 -3.51 16.22 9.19
CA VAL A 459 -4.21 14.95 9.46
C VAL A 459 -3.21 13.81 9.63
N ASP A 460 -2.23 13.66 8.75
CA ASP A 460 -1.23 12.58 8.81
C ASP A 460 -0.46 12.59 10.13
N ILE A 461 -0.01 13.75 10.57
CA ILE A 461 0.71 13.92 11.83
C ILE A 461 -0.20 13.57 13.02
N LEU A 462 -1.44 14.10 13.03
CA LEU A 462 -2.39 13.84 14.11
C LEU A 462 -2.81 12.39 14.21
N ARG A 463 -3.02 11.71 13.09
CA ARG A 463 -3.41 10.29 13.08
C ARG A 463 -2.34 9.40 13.69
N ASP A 464 -1.07 9.66 13.43
CA ASP A 464 0.02 8.92 14.07
C ASP A 464 0.02 9.14 15.58
N ARG A 465 -0.13 10.40 16.02
CA ARG A 465 -0.22 10.74 17.46
C ARG A 465 -1.44 10.13 18.12
N GLU A 466 -2.62 10.32 17.53
CA GLU A 466 -3.90 9.82 18.04
C GLU A 466 -3.89 8.30 18.21
N ARG A 467 -3.31 7.57 17.26
CA ARG A 467 -3.27 6.10 17.26
C ARG A 467 -2.10 5.52 18.04
N GLY A 468 -1.38 6.36 18.77
CA GLY A 468 -0.26 5.94 19.61
C GLY A 468 0.91 5.37 18.82
N VAL A 469 1.13 5.83 17.60
CA VAL A 469 2.36 5.51 16.85
C VAL A 469 3.51 6.29 17.49
N PRO A 470 4.60 5.63 17.90
CA PRO A 470 5.70 6.31 18.58
C PRO A 470 6.34 7.40 17.73
N ARG A 471 6.86 8.44 18.38
CA ARG A 471 7.68 9.47 17.75
C ARG A 471 8.93 8.86 17.11
N TYR A 472 9.54 9.55 16.16
CA TYR A 472 10.58 9.03 15.28
C TYR A 472 11.73 8.31 16.00
N ASN A 473 12.36 8.91 16.99
CA ASN A 473 13.48 8.29 17.70
C ASN A 473 13.06 7.05 18.49
N GLN A 474 11.91 7.13 19.18
CA GLN A 474 11.36 5.98 19.90
C GLN A 474 10.97 4.85 18.94
N PHE A 475 10.36 5.21 17.80
CA PHE A 475 10.03 4.25 16.74
C PHE A 475 11.28 3.49 16.27
N ARG A 476 12.36 4.21 15.97
CA ARG A 476 13.64 3.61 15.53
C ARG A 476 14.21 2.65 16.58
N ARG A 477 14.21 3.03 17.86
CA ARG A 477 14.66 2.12 18.93
C ARG A 477 13.85 0.83 18.94
N LEU A 478 12.54 0.93 18.80
CA LEU A 478 11.64 -0.23 18.84
C LEU A 478 11.80 -1.17 17.64
N ILE A 479 12.21 -0.66 16.48
CA ILE A 479 12.56 -1.48 15.30
C ILE A 479 14.06 -1.79 15.20
N HIS A 480 14.78 -1.65 16.32
CA HIS A 480 16.21 -2.00 16.45
C HIS A 480 17.18 -1.18 15.58
N MET A 481 16.82 0.05 15.28
CA MET A 481 17.67 1.04 14.62
C MET A 481 18.26 2.03 15.63
N LYS A 482 19.43 2.61 15.29
CA LYS A 482 20.00 3.71 16.07
C LYS A 482 19.10 4.94 15.94
N PRO A 483 18.64 5.58 17.04
CA PRO A 483 18.01 6.89 16.99
C PRO A 483 19.01 7.96 16.54
N ALA A 484 18.54 9.11 16.08
CA ALA A 484 19.38 10.26 15.82
C ALA A 484 19.72 10.97 17.15
N ASP A 485 20.99 11.24 17.40
CA ASP A 485 21.44 11.94 18.61
C ASP A 485 21.27 13.46 18.49
N THR A 486 21.27 13.99 17.25
CA THR A 486 21.13 15.43 16.95
C THR A 486 20.25 15.65 15.72
N PHE A 487 19.69 16.85 15.57
CA PHE A 487 18.94 17.24 14.37
C PHE A 487 19.82 17.25 13.11
N GLU A 488 21.11 17.52 13.25
CA GLU A 488 22.04 17.43 12.13
C GLU A 488 22.24 15.96 11.68
N GLU A 489 22.32 15.02 12.61
CA GLU A 489 22.36 13.58 12.30
C GLU A 489 21.03 13.13 11.65
N LEU A 490 19.88 13.57 12.16
CA LEU A 490 18.56 13.29 11.60
C LEU A 490 18.48 13.69 10.12
N THR A 491 19.00 14.86 9.78
CA THR A 491 18.91 15.41 8.43
C THR A 491 20.09 15.02 7.51
N GLY A 492 21.01 14.16 8.00
CA GLY A 492 22.18 13.75 7.24
C GLY A 492 23.16 14.88 6.94
N GLY A 493 23.29 15.84 7.86
CA GLY A 493 24.23 16.96 7.78
C GLY A 493 23.66 18.23 7.09
N LYS A 494 22.37 18.28 6.79
CA LYS A 494 21.71 19.47 6.21
C LYS A 494 21.41 20.48 7.33
N LYS A 495 22.35 21.39 7.61
CA LYS A 495 22.32 22.30 8.78
C LYS A 495 21.11 23.21 8.83
N GLU A 496 20.70 23.77 7.69
CA GLU A 496 19.54 24.68 7.61
C GLU A 496 18.26 23.92 7.97
N LEU A 497 18.06 22.75 7.42
CA LEU A 497 16.91 21.89 7.72
C LEU A 497 16.95 21.39 9.17
N ALA A 498 18.12 21.05 9.69
CA ALA A 498 18.30 20.64 11.08
C ALA A 498 17.84 21.74 12.04
N LYS A 499 18.27 22.99 11.78
CA LYS A 499 17.88 24.16 12.57
C LYS A 499 16.36 24.43 12.49
N GLU A 500 15.79 24.34 11.30
CA GLU A 500 14.36 24.55 11.10
C GLU A 500 13.52 23.53 11.90
N ILE A 501 13.89 22.23 11.86
CA ILE A 501 13.21 21.19 12.64
C ILE A 501 13.43 21.43 14.14
N GLU A 502 14.65 21.74 14.56
CA GLU A 502 15.00 22.02 15.96
C GLU A 502 14.14 23.16 16.55
N GLU A 503 13.98 24.26 15.81
CA GLU A 503 13.16 25.40 16.22
C GLU A 503 11.68 25.01 16.43
N ILE A 504 11.10 24.21 15.52
CA ILE A 504 9.70 23.79 15.58
C ILE A 504 9.46 22.81 16.74
N TYR A 505 10.41 21.92 16.99
CA TYR A 505 10.31 20.94 18.06
C TYR A 505 10.91 21.42 19.40
N GLY A 506 11.28 22.72 19.50
CA GLY A 506 11.74 23.35 20.73
C GLY A 506 13.05 22.75 21.27
N GLY A 507 13.94 22.29 20.39
CA GLY A 507 15.21 21.67 20.75
C GLY A 507 15.10 20.23 21.25
N ASP A 508 13.90 19.62 21.28
CA ASP A 508 13.66 18.28 21.79
C ASP A 508 13.50 17.28 20.62
N ILE A 509 14.56 16.59 20.25
CA ILE A 509 14.57 15.61 19.15
C ILE A 509 13.66 14.39 19.41
N GLU A 510 13.34 14.10 20.68
CA GLU A 510 12.44 12.99 21.05
C GLU A 510 10.97 13.30 20.69
N LYS A 511 10.63 14.56 20.48
CA LYS A 511 9.29 14.99 20.05
C LYS A 511 9.08 14.94 18.54
N VAL A 512 10.13 14.71 17.73
CA VAL A 512 10.02 14.69 16.27
C VAL A 512 9.02 13.60 15.85
N ASP A 513 8.01 14.00 15.07
CA ASP A 513 6.99 13.08 14.55
C ASP A 513 7.59 12.06 13.59
N LEU A 514 7.01 10.86 13.54
CA LEU A 514 7.49 9.79 12.67
C LEU A 514 7.54 10.26 11.20
N GLN A 515 6.49 10.92 10.71
CA GLN A 515 6.43 11.42 9.34
C GLN A 515 7.54 12.43 9.04
N VAL A 516 7.74 13.42 9.94
CA VAL A 516 8.81 14.41 9.77
C VAL A 516 10.18 13.75 9.74
N GLY A 517 10.42 12.82 10.65
CA GLY A 517 11.69 12.09 10.71
C GLY A 517 11.95 11.27 9.44
N MET A 518 10.97 10.50 8.98
CA MET A 518 11.08 9.68 7.75
C MET A 518 11.29 10.52 6.48
N LEU A 519 10.66 11.70 6.40
CA LEU A 519 10.81 12.61 5.25
C LEU A 519 12.11 13.40 5.28
N SER A 520 12.79 13.48 6.43
CA SER A 520 14.00 14.27 6.65
C SER A 520 15.28 13.44 6.62
N GLU A 521 15.21 12.16 6.98
CA GLU A 521 16.39 11.29 7.06
C GLU A 521 17.03 11.03 5.69
N PRO A 522 18.37 10.82 5.62
CA PRO A 522 19.03 10.48 4.37
C PRO A 522 18.56 9.10 3.86
N LEU A 523 18.23 9.04 2.58
CA LEU A 523 17.78 7.81 1.96
C LEU A 523 18.95 6.86 1.68
N PRO A 524 18.77 5.54 1.81
CA PRO A 524 19.69 4.57 1.22
C PRO A 524 19.82 4.83 -0.30
N LYS A 525 21.02 4.57 -0.85
CA LYS A 525 21.27 4.80 -2.27
C LYS A 525 20.25 4.04 -3.13
N GLY A 526 19.55 4.74 -3.99
CA GLY A 526 18.53 4.22 -4.89
C GLY A 526 17.14 4.05 -4.27
N PHE A 527 16.94 4.35 -2.99
CA PHE A 527 15.63 4.23 -2.36
C PHE A 527 14.75 5.46 -2.64
N GLY A 528 13.47 5.20 -2.89
CA GLY A 528 12.45 6.25 -2.99
C GLY A 528 11.90 6.70 -1.64
N PHE A 529 12.09 5.94 -0.55
CA PHE A 529 11.64 6.27 0.80
C PHE A 529 12.64 5.82 1.88
N SER A 530 12.41 6.21 3.12
CA SER A 530 13.34 6.09 4.24
C SER A 530 13.69 4.65 4.66
N ASP A 531 14.87 4.45 5.28
CA ASP A 531 15.27 3.18 5.90
C ASP A 531 14.38 2.83 7.11
N THR A 532 13.87 3.86 7.81
CA THR A 532 12.93 3.67 8.93
C THR A 532 11.62 3.04 8.43
N ALA A 533 11.00 3.59 7.39
CA ALA A 533 9.82 3.01 6.76
C ALA A 533 10.11 1.60 6.19
N PHE A 534 11.29 1.42 5.60
CA PHE A 534 11.69 0.14 5.02
C PHE A 534 11.73 -1.01 6.02
N ARG A 535 11.99 -0.76 7.32
CA ARG A 535 11.96 -1.83 8.34
C ARG A 535 10.57 -2.41 8.54
N ILE A 536 9.55 -1.58 8.56
CA ILE A 536 8.16 -2.04 8.62
C ILE A 536 7.77 -2.72 7.30
N PHE A 537 8.20 -2.14 6.17
CA PHE A 537 7.96 -2.72 4.86
C PHE A 537 8.52 -4.15 4.75
N ILE A 538 9.80 -4.38 5.06
CA ILE A 538 10.42 -5.72 4.95
C ILE A 538 9.76 -6.77 5.86
N LEU A 539 9.26 -6.33 7.03
CA LEU A 539 8.51 -7.18 7.95
C LEU A 539 7.16 -7.56 7.36
N MET A 540 6.36 -6.55 6.99
CA MET A 540 4.94 -6.74 6.68
C MET A 540 4.71 -7.23 5.24
N ALA A 541 5.48 -6.80 4.24
CA ALA A 541 5.29 -7.22 2.85
C ALA A 541 5.40 -8.74 2.67
N SER A 542 6.46 -9.35 3.21
CA SER A 542 6.62 -10.80 3.15
C SER A 542 5.62 -11.55 4.03
N ARG A 543 5.23 -10.97 5.19
CA ARG A 543 4.25 -11.57 6.09
C ARG A 543 2.86 -11.62 5.45
N ARG A 544 2.45 -10.59 4.72
CA ARG A 544 1.17 -10.53 4.01
C ARG A 544 1.02 -11.67 3.01
N LEU A 545 2.06 -11.93 2.22
CA LEU A 545 2.06 -13.06 1.29
C LEU A 545 2.05 -14.41 2.05
N LYS A 546 2.88 -14.52 3.09
CA LYS A 546 3.11 -15.79 3.81
C LYS A 546 1.94 -16.21 4.68
N SER A 547 1.17 -15.25 5.20
CA SER A 547 0.00 -15.51 6.04
C SER A 547 -1.27 -15.79 5.24
N ASP A 548 -1.35 -15.34 3.98
CA ASP A 548 -2.50 -15.56 3.11
C ASP A 548 -2.39 -16.94 2.44
N ARG A 549 -3.32 -17.87 2.75
CA ARG A 549 -3.27 -19.22 2.19
C ARG A 549 -3.37 -19.24 0.67
N PHE A 550 -4.15 -18.33 0.09
CA PHE A 550 -4.31 -18.24 -1.38
C PHE A 550 -3.05 -17.74 -2.08
N LEU A 551 -2.18 -17.02 -1.38
CA LEU A 551 -0.88 -16.61 -1.89
C LEU A 551 0.27 -17.50 -1.40
N SER A 552 -0.03 -18.53 -0.61
CA SER A 552 0.94 -19.51 -0.11
C SER A 552 0.46 -20.95 -0.40
N ALA A 553 -0.03 -21.71 0.56
CA ALA A 553 -0.33 -23.15 0.42
C ALA A 553 -1.37 -23.49 -0.67
N ASP A 554 -2.32 -22.59 -0.90
CA ASP A 554 -3.38 -22.77 -1.91
C ASP A 554 -3.06 -22.09 -3.25
N PHE A 555 -1.86 -21.56 -3.43
CA PHE A 555 -1.37 -21.13 -4.75
C PHE A 555 -0.94 -22.37 -5.55
N LYS A 556 -1.93 -23.11 -6.07
CA LYS A 556 -1.77 -24.39 -6.75
C LYS A 556 -2.85 -24.61 -7.81
N PRO A 557 -2.63 -25.53 -8.79
CA PRO A 557 -3.56 -25.73 -9.91
C PRO A 557 -4.97 -26.17 -9.50
N GLU A 558 -5.12 -26.88 -8.37
CA GLU A 558 -6.43 -27.33 -7.86
C GLU A 558 -7.33 -26.18 -7.41
N ILE A 559 -6.76 -25.01 -7.12
CA ILE A 559 -7.47 -23.80 -6.69
C ILE A 559 -7.51 -22.76 -7.81
N TYR A 560 -6.36 -22.48 -8.43
CA TYR A 560 -6.22 -21.45 -9.45
C TYR A 560 -6.47 -21.93 -10.88
N THR A 561 -6.54 -23.24 -11.11
CA THR A 561 -6.46 -23.91 -12.41
C THR A 561 -5.09 -23.73 -13.10
N LEU A 562 -4.78 -24.55 -14.08
CA LEU A 562 -3.55 -24.40 -14.86
C LEU A 562 -3.56 -23.11 -15.71
N PRO A 563 -4.65 -22.74 -16.43
CA PRO A 563 -4.74 -21.47 -17.12
C PRO A 563 -4.53 -20.27 -16.20
N GLY A 564 -5.15 -20.27 -15.00
CA GLY A 564 -5.02 -19.20 -14.03
C GLY A 564 -3.60 -19.06 -13.46
N MET A 565 -2.94 -20.19 -13.13
CA MET A 565 -1.53 -20.17 -12.71
C MET A 565 -0.63 -19.59 -13.80
N ASN A 566 -0.84 -20.00 -15.05
CA ASN A 566 -0.10 -19.46 -16.19
C ASN A 566 -0.35 -17.98 -16.38
N TRP A 567 -1.60 -17.52 -16.20
CA TRP A 567 -1.94 -16.10 -16.27
C TRP A 567 -1.16 -15.29 -15.26
N VAL A 568 -1.21 -15.66 -13.98
CA VAL A 568 -0.45 -14.95 -12.93
C VAL A 568 1.06 -14.97 -13.20
N GLN A 569 1.61 -16.13 -13.57
CA GLN A 569 3.06 -16.28 -13.74
C GLN A 569 3.62 -15.50 -14.94
N ASN A 570 2.86 -15.35 -16.01
CA ASN A 570 3.36 -14.80 -17.27
C ASN A 570 2.89 -13.38 -17.57
N THR A 571 1.90 -12.84 -16.86
CA THR A 571 1.38 -11.49 -17.06
C THR A 571 2.18 -10.48 -16.22
N THR A 572 2.71 -9.44 -16.83
CA THR A 572 3.30 -8.24 -16.21
C THR A 572 2.33 -7.06 -16.30
N MET A 573 2.63 -5.95 -15.60
CA MET A 573 1.84 -4.73 -15.79
C MET A 573 1.91 -4.21 -17.23
N ILE A 574 3.03 -4.40 -17.94
CA ILE A 574 3.16 -4.06 -19.36
C ILE A 574 2.19 -4.89 -20.21
N ASP A 575 2.07 -6.19 -19.94
CA ASP A 575 1.15 -7.06 -20.67
C ASP A 575 -0.32 -6.65 -20.48
N ILE A 576 -0.69 -6.22 -19.27
CA ILE A 576 -2.03 -5.68 -18.96
C ILE A 576 -2.27 -4.40 -19.75
N LEU A 577 -1.34 -3.45 -19.69
CA LEU A 577 -1.44 -2.19 -20.43
C LEU A 577 -1.62 -2.40 -21.93
N ILE A 578 -0.82 -3.26 -22.55
CA ILE A 578 -0.90 -3.54 -24.00
C ILE A 578 -2.17 -4.34 -24.34
N ARG A 579 -2.66 -5.22 -23.45
CA ARG A 579 -3.88 -6.01 -23.68
C ARG A 579 -5.11 -5.13 -23.79
N HIS A 580 -5.24 -4.15 -22.90
CA HIS A 580 -6.42 -3.30 -22.83
C HIS A 580 -6.28 -2.02 -23.66
N TYR A 581 -5.06 -1.52 -23.84
CA TYR A 581 -4.75 -0.30 -24.60
C TYR A 581 -3.60 -0.54 -25.59
N PRO A 582 -3.90 -1.16 -26.77
CA PRO A 582 -2.88 -1.56 -27.75
C PRO A 582 -2.00 -0.40 -28.26
N ASP A 583 -2.48 0.83 -28.22
CA ASP A 583 -1.74 2.03 -28.63
C ASP A 583 -0.50 2.28 -27.75
N LEU A 584 -0.47 1.72 -26.55
CA LEU A 584 0.70 1.75 -25.66
C LEU A 584 1.85 0.83 -26.10
N LYS A 585 1.65 -0.03 -27.13
CA LYS A 585 2.68 -0.95 -27.61
C LYS A 585 3.94 -0.24 -28.10
N ALA A 586 3.77 0.91 -28.74
CA ALA A 586 4.90 1.69 -29.28
C ALA A 586 5.70 2.39 -28.16
N PRO A 587 5.07 3.16 -27.23
CA PRO A 587 5.80 3.76 -26.10
C PRO A 587 6.47 2.73 -25.20
N LEU A 588 5.84 1.58 -24.97
CA LEU A 588 6.35 0.51 -24.08
C LEU A 588 7.43 -0.37 -24.71
N LYS A 589 7.77 -0.16 -26.00
CA LYS A 589 8.82 -0.93 -26.65
C LYS A 589 10.18 -0.68 -25.99
N GLY A 590 10.76 -1.75 -25.42
CA GLY A 590 12.05 -1.69 -24.70
C GLY A 590 11.93 -1.37 -23.20
N VAL A 591 10.77 -0.97 -22.73
CA VAL A 591 10.48 -0.79 -21.30
C VAL A 591 10.45 -2.16 -20.62
N ARG A 592 11.17 -2.31 -19.51
CA ARG A 592 11.26 -3.59 -18.76
C ARG A 592 10.36 -3.65 -17.55
N ASN A 593 9.96 -2.51 -17.02
CA ASN A 593 9.10 -2.38 -15.86
C ASN A 593 8.21 -1.15 -16.07
N ALA A 594 6.90 -1.33 -15.99
CA ALA A 594 5.92 -0.28 -16.26
C ALA A 594 6.04 0.94 -15.35
N PHE A 595 6.61 0.80 -14.15
CA PHE A 595 6.78 1.88 -13.17
C PHE A 595 8.11 2.65 -13.32
N HIS A 596 9.01 2.25 -14.22
CA HIS A 596 10.16 3.06 -14.59
C HIS A 596 9.73 4.17 -15.57
N PRO A 597 10.42 5.32 -15.60
CA PRO A 597 10.13 6.39 -16.56
C PRO A 597 10.17 5.88 -18.02
N TRP A 598 9.14 6.21 -18.79
CA TRP A 598 9.11 5.90 -20.23
C TRP A 598 9.74 7.03 -21.03
N GLU A 599 10.18 6.73 -22.22
CA GLU A 599 10.70 7.72 -23.16
C GLU A 599 9.55 8.41 -23.91
N ASN A 600 9.71 9.71 -24.17
CA ASN A 600 8.76 10.42 -24.99
C ASN A 600 8.85 9.93 -26.45
N VAL A 601 7.72 9.60 -27.06
CA VAL A 601 7.68 9.11 -28.46
C VAL A 601 8.12 10.16 -29.46
N SER A 602 8.00 11.47 -29.13
CA SER A 602 8.52 12.56 -29.99
C SER A 602 10.04 12.65 -29.98
N GLU A 603 10.73 11.96 -29.06
CA GLU A 603 12.20 11.93 -28.96
C GLU A 603 12.81 10.66 -29.60
N LYS A 604 11.96 9.74 -30.05
CA LYS A 604 12.34 8.52 -30.82
C LYS A 604 12.30 8.76 -32.30
#